data_72cccaa98ef60dc65934c730a3a7720d
#
_entry.id   72cccaa98ef60dc65934c730a3a7720d
#
_cell.length_a   1.000
_cell.length_b   1.000
_cell.length_c   1.000
_cell.angle_alpha   90.00
_cell.angle_beta   90.00
_cell.angle_gamma   90.00
#
_symmetry.space_group_name_H-M   'P 1'
#
loop_
_entity.id
_entity.type
_entity.pdbx_description
1 polymer ?
#
loop_
_entity_poly.entity_id
_entity_poly.type
_entity_poly.pdbx_seq_one_letter_code
_entity_poly.pdbx_strand_id
1 'polypeptide(L)'
;MQKKVIVIGGGFAGLTTAAYLVKNNYRAILLEASPKLGGRAYSFKDKETNTILDNGQHILMGCYFETLKFLNLIGATNNFYFQKKLEVNFVKENFDLQTLKAFPGFYPINLLIGLLNFKAISFGERLRLLKICAKLPFYSTKEYSELSIKDWLEIEKQPKNVQDAFWKILAVGALNTNIEKASAGIFINILKQIFFNGSKAASIVLPKYGLSESYSKNAEDFISENGGEIELAETVNQISIENNLINKIETANTSYTDFDFVVSAIPAYALSKIINDKIEIDFPDFNYSSILNIHLWLEENIFRGGFYGLINSPVHWVFNKDTHLNLVISDADHLVSKSDDETLEMVTIELKKFFNLNPRSITHHKIIKEKRATFVPSADVLNDRPTQKTNIKNLVLAGDWVETKLPSTIESAVKSGRIAADIISNQLL
;
A
#
# COMPACT_ATOMS: atom_id res chain seq x y z
N MET A 1 -20.79 26.46 -17.85
CA MET A 1 -20.13 26.54 -16.54
C MET A 1 -19.30 25.27 -16.33
N GLN A 2 -18.17 25.39 -15.68
CA GLN A 2 -17.35 24.24 -15.29
C GLN A 2 -18.10 23.42 -14.24
N LYS A 3 -18.17 22.10 -14.43
CA LYS A 3 -18.86 21.23 -13.46
C LYS A 3 -18.04 21.08 -12.18
N LYS A 4 -18.76 21.08 -11.04
CA LYS A 4 -18.19 21.03 -9.70
C LYS A 4 -18.29 19.63 -9.13
N VAL A 5 -17.18 19.11 -8.59
CA VAL A 5 -17.11 17.80 -7.96
C VAL A 5 -16.56 17.92 -6.55
N ILE A 6 -17.31 17.42 -5.58
CA ILE A 6 -16.82 17.28 -4.21
C ILE A 6 -16.09 15.94 -4.08
N VAL A 7 -14.86 15.96 -3.59
CA VAL A 7 -14.05 14.77 -3.31
C VAL A 7 -13.85 14.66 -1.80
N ILE A 8 -14.33 13.60 -1.18
CA ILE A 8 -14.27 13.39 0.27
C ILE A 8 -13.10 12.45 0.59
N GLY A 9 -12.09 12.98 1.29
CA GLY A 9 -10.89 12.26 1.71
C GLY A 9 -9.63 12.62 0.92
N GLY A 10 -8.57 13.04 1.61
CA GLY A 10 -7.29 13.51 1.08
C GLY A 10 -6.17 12.46 1.04
N GLY A 11 -6.52 11.17 0.96
CA GLY A 11 -5.55 10.09 0.71
C GLY A 11 -5.19 9.94 -0.78
N PHE A 12 -4.39 8.93 -1.14
CA PHE A 12 -3.99 8.69 -2.54
C PHE A 12 -5.17 8.63 -3.52
N ALA A 13 -6.27 7.99 -3.14
CA ALA A 13 -7.45 7.89 -4.00
C ALA A 13 -8.08 9.25 -4.28
N GLY A 14 -8.30 10.06 -3.24
CA GLY A 14 -8.91 11.39 -3.39
C GLY A 14 -8.01 12.39 -4.09
N LEU A 15 -6.71 12.43 -3.73
CA LEU A 15 -5.72 13.28 -4.41
C LEU A 15 -5.61 12.93 -5.89
N THR A 16 -5.60 11.63 -6.22
CA THR A 16 -5.60 11.20 -7.63
C THR A 16 -6.88 11.63 -8.34
N THR A 17 -8.04 11.40 -7.71
CA THR A 17 -9.33 11.82 -8.28
C THR A 17 -9.33 13.32 -8.57
N ALA A 18 -8.99 14.15 -7.58
CA ALA A 18 -8.97 15.60 -7.72
C ALA A 18 -8.00 16.06 -8.82
N ALA A 19 -6.77 15.51 -8.85
CA ALA A 19 -5.76 15.84 -9.86
C ALA A 19 -6.23 15.51 -11.30
N TYR A 20 -6.86 14.34 -11.51
CA TYR A 20 -7.38 14.00 -12.83
C TYR A 20 -8.63 14.80 -13.21
N LEU A 21 -9.50 15.16 -12.24
CA LEU A 21 -10.65 16.02 -12.47
C LEU A 21 -10.22 17.43 -12.91
N VAL A 22 -9.30 18.08 -12.18
CA VAL A 22 -8.83 19.42 -12.57
C VAL A 22 -8.11 19.39 -13.93
N LYS A 23 -7.31 18.34 -14.20
CA LYS A 23 -6.72 18.11 -15.52
C LYS A 23 -7.77 18.06 -16.65
N ASN A 24 -8.95 17.52 -16.35
CA ASN A 24 -10.06 17.39 -17.30
C ASN A 24 -11.04 18.58 -17.24
N ASN A 25 -10.61 19.75 -16.74
CA ASN A 25 -11.38 20.99 -16.63
C ASN A 25 -12.64 20.91 -15.73
N TYR A 26 -12.62 20.07 -14.70
CA TYR A 26 -13.62 20.09 -13.61
C TYR A 26 -13.11 20.96 -12.46
N ARG A 27 -14.01 21.62 -11.75
CA ARG A 27 -13.69 22.25 -10.47
C ARG A 27 -13.81 21.19 -9.36
N ALA A 28 -12.69 20.69 -8.87
CA ALA A 28 -12.65 19.74 -7.77
C ALA A 28 -12.48 20.48 -6.44
N ILE A 29 -13.34 20.16 -5.45
CA ILE A 29 -13.21 20.61 -4.05
C ILE A 29 -12.94 19.38 -3.21
N LEU A 30 -11.73 19.24 -2.66
CA LEU A 30 -11.34 18.12 -1.85
C LEU A 30 -11.48 18.47 -0.36
N LEU A 31 -12.28 17.69 0.37
CA LEU A 31 -12.53 17.82 1.80
C LEU A 31 -11.75 16.74 2.56
N GLU A 32 -10.86 17.16 3.45
CA GLU A 32 -10.06 16.25 4.30
C GLU A 32 -10.27 16.57 5.78
N ALA A 33 -10.67 15.55 6.55
CA ALA A 33 -10.94 15.71 7.99
C ALA A 33 -9.68 16.01 8.83
N SER A 34 -8.51 15.56 8.37
CA SER A 34 -7.23 15.81 9.02
C SER A 34 -6.67 17.20 8.64
N PRO A 35 -5.86 17.83 9.50
CA PRO A 35 -5.11 19.03 9.13
C PRO A 35 -3.96 18.75 8.14
N LYS A 36 -3.84 17.55 7.61
CA LYS A 36 -2.80 17.15 6.65
C LYS A 36 -3.34 16.12 5.65
N LEU A 37 -2.78 16.16 4.44
CA LEU A 37 -3.05 15.21 3.38
C LEU A 37 -2.28 13.89 3.59
N GLY A 38 -2.67 12.85 2.84
CA GLY A 38 -1.97 11.58 2.76
C GLY A 38 -2.76 10.37 3.26
N GLY A 39 -3.82 10.56 4.05
CA GLY A 39 -4.62 9.46 4.59
C GLY A 39 -3.79 8.48 5.42
N ARG A 40 -3.65 7.21 4.95
CA ARG A 40 -2.81 6.17 5.57
C ARG A 40 -1.34 6.18 5.13
N ALA A 41 -0.91 7.19 4.36
CA ALA A 41 0.47 7.31 3.87
C ALA A 41 0.97 8.74 4.05
N TYR A 42 1.38 9.07 5.27
CA TYR A 42 1.81 10.40 5.65
C TYR A 42 3.06 10.38 6.51
N SER A 43 3.70 11.55 6.60
CA SER A 43 4.81 11.79 7.52
C SER A 43 4.41 12.77 8.63
N PHE A 44 5.13 12.72 9.71
CA PHE A 44 5.00 13.66 10.81
C PHE A 44 6.36 13.90 11.45
N LYS A 45 6.50 15.04 12.12
CA LYS A 45 7.71 15.37 12.85
C LYS A 45 7.61 14.83 14.27
N ASP A 46 8.53 13.96 14.63
CA ASP A 46 8.66 13.51 16.01
C ASP A 46 9.17 14.67 16.90
N LYS A 47 8.50 14.90 18.03
CA LYS A 47 8.79 16.05 18.89
C LYS A 47 10.07 15.86 19.71
N GLU A 48 10.45 14.64 20.02
CA GLU A 48 11.60 14.34 20.89
C GLU A 48 12.90 14.36 20.10
N THR A 49 12.91 13.71 18.94
CA THR A 49 14.12 13.60 18.10
C THR A 49 14.20 14.67 17.01
N ASN A 50 13.14 15.45 16.80
CA ASN A 50 13.02 16.43 15.73
C ASN A 50 13.15 15.81 14.31
N THR A 51 12.99 14.48 14.19
CA THR A 51 13.13 13.71 12.95
C THR A 51 11.78 13.62 12.23
N ILE A 52 11.79 13.64 10.89
CA ILE A 52 10.60 13.33 10.09
C ILE A 52 10.43 11.81 10.03
N LEU A 53 9.29 11.32 10.49
CA LEU A 53 8.91 9.91 10.49
C LEU A 53 7.73 9.68 9.57
N ASP A 54 7.78 8.57 8.84
CA ASP A 54 6.61 8.06 8.13
C ASP A 54 5.73 7.26 9.11
N ASN A 55 4.40 7.33 8.96
CA ASN A 55 3.49 6.49 9.75
C ASN A 55 3.69 4.99 9.44
N GLY A 56 4.28 4.68 8.30
CA GLY A 56 4.66 3.36 7.85
C GLY A 56 5.64 3.42 6.69
N GLN A 57 6.45 2.38 6.53
CA GLN A 57 7.33 2.28 5.37
C GLN A 57 6.55 1.82 4.15
N HIS A 58 6.51 2.65 3.13
CA HIS A 58 5.87 2.31 1.86
C HIS A 58 6.93 2.04 0.79
N ILE A 59 6.89 0.82 0.24
CA ILE A 59 7.65 0.43 -0.94
C ILE A 59 6.70 0.48 -2.13
N LEU A 60 7.05 1.23 -3.15
CA LEU A 60 6.40 1.15 -4.44
C LEU A 60 7.17 0.19 -5.35
N MET A 61 6.49 -0.34 -6.34
CA MET A 61 7.12 -1.20 -7.34
C MET A 61 6.98 -0.62 -8.74
N GLY A 62 7.88 -0.98 -9.63
CA GLY A 62 7.83 -0.53 -11.02
C GLY A 62 6.58 -1.00 -11.78
N CYS A 63 5.85 -2.01 -11.27
CA CYS A 63 4.53 -2.41 -11.78
C CYS A 63 3.36 -1.59 -11.23
N TYR A 64 3.61 -0.58 -10.40
CA TYR A 64 2.59 0.36 -9.94
C TYR A 64 2.33 1.45 -10.99
N PHE A 65 1.79 1.05 -12.13
CA PHE A 65 1.70 1.90 -13.32
C PHE A 65 0.84 3.14 -13.12
N GLU A 66 -0.29 3.01 -12.43
CA GLU A 66 -1.18 4.14 -12.18
C GLU A 66 -0.56 5.12 -11.18
N THR A 67 0.10 4.60 -10.13
CA THR A 67 0.84 5.42 -9.17
C THR A 67 1.97 6.18 -9.85
N LEU A 68 2.76 5.53 -10.70
CA LEU A 68 3.85 6.19 -11.43
C LEU A 68 3.33 7.26 -12.43
N LYS A 69 2.18 7.01 -13.07
CA LYS A 69 1.51 8.02 -13.91
C LYS A 69 1.02 9.21 -13.08
N PHE A 70 0.43 8.96 -11.91
CA PHE A 70 -0.01 10.01 -11.00
C PHE A 70 1.17 10.85 -10.50
N LEU A 71 2.26 10.22 -10.04
CA LEU A 71 3.48 10.92 -9.63
C LEU A 71 4.07 11.79 -10.75
N ASN A 72 4.02 11.29 -11.98
CA ASN A 72 4.45 12.08 -13.14
C ASN A 72 3.51 13.26 -13.42
N LEU A 73 2.20 13.05 -13.29
CA LEU A 73 1.20 14.09 -13.51
C LEU A 73 1.40 15.29 -12.56
N ILE A 74 1.64 15.01 -11.28
CA ILE A 74 1.85 16.03 -10.24
C ILE A 74 3.31 16.51 -10.13
N GLY A 75 4.20 16.12 -11.07
CA GLY A 75 5.61 16.52 -11.05
C GLY A 75 6.46 15.92 -9.91
N ALA A 76 6.00 14.84 -9.26
CA ALA A 76 6.66 14.25 -8.09
C ALA A 76 7.67 13.13 -8.40
N THR A 77 7.85 12.72 -9.68
CA THR A 77 8.68 11.57 -10.06
C THR A 77 10.12 11.67 -9.51
N ASN A 78 10.71 12.86 -9.51
CA ASN A 78 12.07 13.08 -9.07
C ASN A 78 12.26 12.94 -7.53
N ASN A 79 11.17 12.91 -6.78
CA ASN A 79 11.19 12.70 -5.32
C ASN A 79 11.33 11.22 -4.95
N PHE A 80 11.43 10.34 -5.95
CA PHE A 80 11.56 8.90 -5.75
C PHE A 80 12.88 8.37 -6.33
N TYR A 81 13.44 7.38 -5.65
CA TYR A 81 14.56 6.59 -6.12
C TYR A 81 14.04 5.34 -6.82
N PHE A 82 14.47 5.13 -8.05
CA PHE A 82 14.14 3.95 -8.85
C PHE A 82 15.34 3.01 -8.90
N GLN A 83 15.19 1.80 -8.41
CA GLN A 83 16.21 0.79 -8.63
C GLN A 83 16.36 0.50 -10.13
N LYS A 84 17.60 0.44 -10.61
CA LYS A 84 17.88 0.06 -12.01
C LYS A 84 17.54 -1.41 -12.30
N LYS A 85 17.68 -2.27 -11.32
CA LYS A 85 17.39 -3.71 -11.35
C LYS A 85 16.91 -4.14 -9.97
N LEU A 86 16.06 -5.16 -9.90
CA LEU A 86 15.67 -5.75 -8.64
C LEU A 86 16.90 -6.21 -7.86
N GLU A 87 17.06 -5.70 -6.66
CA GLU A 87 18.04 -6.14 -5.69
C GLU A 87 17.43 -6.04 -4.29
N VAL A 88 17.33 -7.18 -3.60
CA VAL A 88 16.79 -7.27 -2.24
C VAL A 88 17.77 -8.08 -1.39
N ASN A 89 18.17 -7.52 -0.29
CA ASN A 89 18.99 -8.18 0.70
C ASN A 89 18.11 -8.89 1.72
N PHE A 90 18.35 -10.17 1.91
CA PHE A 90 17.76 -10.98 2.97
C PHE A 90 18.83 -11.39 3.95
N VAL A 91 18.46 -11.45 5.21
CA VAL A 91 19.39 -11.84 6.29
C VAL A 91 18.80 -13.02 7.04
N LYS A 92 19.64 -14.03 7.28
CA LYS A 92 19.42 -15.08 8.27
C LYS A 92 20.17 -14.73 9.55
N GLU A 93 19.98 -15.54 10.59
CA GLU A 93 20.68 -15.38 11.85
C GLU A 93 22.19 -15.22 11.67
N ASN A 94 22.83 -14.49 12.59
CA ASN A 94 24.28 -14.21 12.59
C ASN A 94 24.77 -13.46 11.31
N PHE A 95 23.92 -12.58 10.77
CA PHE A 95 24.22 -11.77 9.59
C PHE A 95 24.61 -12.60 8.34
N ASP A 96 24.01 -13.77 8.17
CA ASP A 96 24.14 -14.52 6.92
C ASP A 96 23.35 -13.83 5.81
N LEU A 97 24.04 -12.97 5.03
CA LEU A 97 23.48 -12.12 4.00
C LEU A 97 23.23 -12.90 2.70
N GLN A 98 21.99 -12.89 2.24
CA GLN A 98 21.53 -13.53 1.03
C GLN A 98 20.89 -12.51 0.08
N THR A 99 21.52 -12.22 -1.04
CA THR A 99 20.98 -11.20 -1.97
C THR A 99 20.20 -11.87 -3.11
N LEU A 100 18.96 -11.47 -3.27
CA LEU A 100 18.18 -11.74 -4.49
C LEU A 100 18.40 -10.59 -5.46
N LYS A 101 19.10 -10.88 -6.57
CA LYS A 101 19.45 -9.86 -7.55
C LYS A 101 19.13 -10.31 -8.97
N ALA A 102 18.42 -9.45 -9.72
CA ALA A 102 18.19 -9.69 -11.15
C ALA A 102 19.53 -9.63 -11.91
N PHE A 103 19.79 -10.64 -12.72
CA PHE A 103 21.00 -10.75 -13.52
C PHE A 103 20.97 -9.76 -14.71
N PRO A 104 22.11 -9.38 -15.31
CA PRO A 104 22.11 -8.69 -16.61
C PRO A 104 21.54 -9.60 -17.70
N GLY A 105 20.60 -9.10 -18.49
CA GLY A 105 20.02 -9.88 -19.60
C GLY A 105 18.56 -9.56 -19.89
N PHE A 106 17.97 -10.38 -20.75
CA PHE A 106 16.60 -10.19 -21.20
C PHE A 106 15.60 -10.59 -20.11
N TYR A 107 14.56 -9.81 -20.00
CA TYR A 107 13.43 -10.05 -19.12
C TYR A 107 12.48 -11.10 -19.73
N PRO A 108 11.88 -12.06 -18.96
CA PRO A 108 12.04 -12.25 -17.52
C PRO A 108 13.20 -13.21 -17.14
N ILE A 109 14.01 -13.66 -18.09
CA ILE A 109 15.10 -14.62 -17.86
C ILE A 109 16.09 -14.08 -16.82
N ASN A 110 16.34 -12.79 -16.82
CA ASN A 110 17.20 -12.13 -15.84
C ASN A 110 16.74 -12.32 -14.38
N LEU A 111 15.41 -12.34 -14.13
CA LEU A 111 14.85 -12.64 -12.81
C LEU A 111 14.97 -14.12 -12.47
N LEU A 112 14.71 -15.01 -13.44
CA LEU A 112 14.83 -16.46 -13.23
C LEU A 112 16.27 -16.86 -12.89
N ILE A 113 17.27 -16.25 -13.53
CA ILE A 113 18.69 -16.45 -13.18
C ILE A 113 18.96 -15.88 -11.78
N GLY A 114 18.38 -14.74 -11.41
CA GLY A 114 18.49 -14.20 -10.07
C GLY A 114 17.94 -15.16 -9.01
N LEU A 115 16.78 -15.77 -9.25
CA LEU A 115 16.19 -16.78 -8.38
C LEU A 115 17.05 -18.06 -8.32
N LEU A 116 17.63 -18.48 -9.46
CA LEU A 116 18.54 -19.63 -9.49
C LEU A 116 19.81 -19.40 -8.67
N ASN A 117 20.25 -18.16 -8.52
CA ASN A 117 21.41 -17.76 -7.71
C ASN A 117 21.08 -17.41 -6.26
N PHE A 118 19.79 -17.42 -5.86
CA PHE A 118 19.37 -17.10 -4.50
C PHE A 118 19.74 -18.23 -3.52
N LYS A 119 20.83 -18.06 -2.80
CA LYS A 119 21.43 -19.09 -1.92
C LYS A 119 20.74 -19.25 -0.58
N ALA A 120 19.69 -18.48 -0.26
CA ALA A 120 18.91 -18.67 0.96
C ALA A 120 18.24 -20.06 1.04
N ILE A 121 18.03 -20.70 -0.09
CA ILE A 121 17.48 -22.05 -0.25
C ILE A 121 18.40 -22.95 -1.08
N SER A 122 18.28 -24.25 -0.91
CA SER A 122 19.11 -25.24 -1.59
C SER A 122 18.88 -25.25 -3.12
N PHE A 123 19.79 -25.81 -3.89
CA PHE A 123 19.66 -25.87 -5.35
C PHE A 123 18.40 -26.60 -5.82
N GLY A 124 18.08 -27.74 -5.20
CA GLY A 124 16.84 -28.50 -5.53
C GLY A 124 15.56 -27.70 -5.22
N GLU A 125 15.58 -26.91 -4.15
CA GLU A 125 14.47 -26.02 -3.79
C GLU A 125 14.31 -24.87 -4.78
N ARG A 126 15.41 -24.30 -5.29
CA ARG A 126 15.37 -23.26 -6.34
C ARG A 126 14.72 -23.79 -7.62
N LEU A 127 15.00 -25.04 -8.00
CA LEU A 127 14.34 -25.66 -9.16
C LEU A 127 12.83 -25.81 -8.95
N ARG A 128 12.38 -26.15 -7.74
CA ARG A 128 10.94 -26.21 -7.41
C ARG A 128 10.28 -24.84 -7.44
N LEU A 129 10.95 -23.81 -6.95
CA LEU A 129 10.50 -22.42 -7.06
C LEU A 129 10.39 -21.98 -8.52
N LEU A 130 11.41 -22.24 -9.34
CA LEU A 130 11.41 -21.92 -10.77
C LEU A 130 10.30 -22.65 -11.54
N LYS A 131 9.89 -23.85 -11.12
CA LYS A 131 8.75 -24.57 -11.70
C LYS A 131 7.45 -23.77 -11.58
N ILE A 132 7.19 -23.13 -10.45
CA ILE A 132 6.04 -22.21 -10.31
C ILE A 132 6.18 -21.03 -11.26
N CYS A 133 7.35 -20.41 -11.33
CA CYS A 133 7.58 -19.28 -12.24
C CYS A 133 7.30 -19.66 -13.71
N ALA A 134 7.68 -20.87 -14.13
CA ALA A 134 7.40 -21.37 -15.49
C ALA A 134 5.91 -21.64 -15.73
N LYS A 135 5.16 -22.05 -14.71
CA LYS A 135 3.72 -22.28 -14.78
C LYS A 135 2.89 -20.99 -14.66
N LEU A 136 3.49 -19.91 -14.15
CA LEU A 136 2.78 -18.68 -13.81
C LEU A 136 1.90 -18.10 -14.93
N PRO A 137 2.30 -18.12 -16.24
CA PRO A 137 1.43 -17.68 -17.33
C PRO A 137 0.11 -18.46 -17.43
N PHE A 138 0.12 -19.73 -17.06
CA PHE A 138 -0.98 -20.66 -17.23
C PHE A 138 -1.94 -20.73 -16.05
N TYR A 139 -1.59 -20.18 -14.89
CA TYR A 139 -2.52 -20.11 -13.76
C TYR A 139 -3.68 -19.15 -14.05
N SER A 140 -4.89 -19.61 -13.86
CA SER A 140 -6.08 -18.77 -13.88
C SER A 140 -6.25 -18.09 -12.51
N THR A 141 -6.25 -16.76 -12.45
CA THR A 141 -6.48 -16.04 -11.20
C THR A 141 -7.86 -16.35 -10.62
N LYS A 142 -8.85 -16.63 -11.47
CA LYS A 142 -10.21 -16.97 -11.06
C LYS A 142 -10.31 -18.38 -10.47
N GLU A 143 -9.62 -19.37 -11.05
CA GLU A 143 -9.64 -20.76 -10.53
C GLU A 143 -8.97 -20.87 -9.16
N TYR A 144 -7.98 -20.02 -8.89
CA TYR A 144 -7.24 -20.00 -7.63
C TYR A 144 -7.75 -18.94 -6.64
N SER A 145 -8.85 -18.24 -6.94
CA SER A 145 -9.37 -17.18 -6.06
C SER A 145 -9.85 -17.72 -4.72
N GLU A 146 -10.47 -18.90 -4.71
CA GLU A 146 -11.04 -19.53 -3.52
C GLU A 146 -9.99 -20.24 -2.65
N LEU A 147 -8.79 -20.46 -3.16
CA LEU A 147 -7.71 -21.09 -2.41
C LEU A 147 -6.91 -20.05 -1.62
N SER A 148 -6.44 -20.43 -0.42
CA SER A 148 -5.41 -19.67 0.25
C SER A 148 -4.05 -19.81 -0.46
N ILE A 149 -3.14 -18.87 -0.23
CA ILE A 149 -1.77 -18.97 -0.76
C ILE A 149 -1.10 -20.24 -0.23
N LYS A 150 -1.33 -20.61 1.02
CA LYS A 150 -0.79 -21.82 1.64
C LYS A 150 -1.27 -23.06 0.89
N ASP A 151 -2.57 -23.21 0.63
CA ASP A 151 -3.14 -24.37 -0.08
C ASP A 151 -2.58 -24.46 -1.49
N TRP A 152 -2.46 -23.33 -2.20
CA TRP A 152 -1.84 -23.28 -3.52
C TRP A 152 -0.39 -23.76 -3.49
N LEU A 153 0.41 -23.30 -2.52
CA LEU A 153 1.81 -23.74 -2.38
C LEU A 153 1.94 -25.22 -2.01
N GLU A 154 0.98 -25.79 -1.27
CA GLU A 154 0.91 -27.22 -0.96
C GLU A 154 0.56 -28.04 -2.21
N ILE A 155 -0.43 -27.61 -3.01
CA ILE A 155 -0.78 -28.22 -4.29
C ILE A 155 0.44 -28.24 -5.24
N GLU A 156 1.19 -27.14 -5.27
CA GLU A 156 2.43 -27.02 -6.07
C GLU A 156 3.64 -27.69 -5.42
N LYS A 157 3.46 -28.38 -4.29
CA LYS A 157 4.48 -29.15 -3.55
C LYS A 157 5.71 -28.31 -3.23
N GLN A 158 5.49 -27.07 -2.81
CA GLN A 158 6.59 -26.19 -2.38
C GLN A 158 7.11 -26.63 -1.01
N PRO A 159 8.44 -26.87 -0.87
CA PRO A 159 9.02 -27.24 0.42
C PRO A 159 8.78 -26.16 1.47
N LYS A 160 8.62 -26.56 2.73
CA LYS A 160 8.40 -25.65 3.85
C LYS A 160 9.46 -24.53 3.93
N ASN A 161 10.73 -24.89 3.74
CA ASN A 161 11.83 -23.91 3.73
C ASN A 161 11.68 -22.85 2.62
N VAL A 162 11.19 -23.23 1.44
CA VAL A 162 10.91 -22.28 0.33
C VAL A 162 9.72 -21.40 0.68
N GLN A 163 8.68 -21.98 1.31
CA GLN A 163 7.54 -21.20 1.77
C GLN A 163 7.98 -20.13 2.75
N ASP A 164 8.77 -20.48 3.74
CA ASP A 164 9.21 -19.56 4.81
C ASP A 164 10.26 -18.54 4.33
N ALA A 165 11.25 -18.98 3.54
CA ALA A 165 12.36 -18.12 3.12
C ALA A 165 12.07 -17.22 1.90
N PHE A 166 10.99 -17.49 1.16
CA PHE A 166 10.68 -16.77 -0.06
C PHE A 166 9.19 -16.39 -0.17
N TRP A 167 8.29 -17.38 -0.26
CA TRP A 167 6.89 -17.11 -0.59
C TRP A 167 6.17 -16.31 0.49
N LYS A 168 6.37 -16.67 1.77
CA LYS A 168 5.74 -15.99 2.89
C LYS A 168 6.19 -14.53 3.00
N ILE A 169 7.49 -14.28 2.87
CA ILE A 169 8.03 -12.91 2.96
C ILE A 169 7.45 -12.04 1.83
N LEU A 170 7.40 -12.60 0.61
CA LEU A 170 6.86 -11.88 -0.54
C LEU A 170 5.35 -11.64 -0.42
N ALA A 171 4.60 -12.66 -0.01
CA ALA A 171 3.15 -12.57 0.15
C ALA A 171 2.76 -11.61 1.27
N VAL A 172 3.36 -11.74 2.45
CA VAL A 172 3.08 -10.86 3.60
C VAL A 172 3.54 -9.42 3.31
N GLY A 173 4.67 -9.25 2.63
CA GLY A 173 5.13 -7.92 2.21
C GLY A 173 4.22 -7.24 1.20
N ALA A 174 3.58 -8.01 0.29
CA ALA A 174 2.69 -7.48 -0.74
C ALA A 174 1.23 -7.31 -0.29
N LEU A 175 0.77 -8.14 0.66
CA LEU A 175 -0.65 -8.25 1.03
C LEU A 175 -0.92 -7.86 2.48
N ASN A 176 0.11 -7.70 3.30
CA ASN A 176 0.00 -7.49 4.75
C ASN A 176 -0.93 -8.51 5.42
N THR A 177 -0.92 -9.73 4.96
CA THR A 177 -1.84 -10.78 5.40
C THR A 177 -1.14 -12.13 5.38
N ASN A 178 -1.45 -12.97 6.35
CA ASN A 178 -0.95 -14.34 6.43
C ASN A 178 -1.33 -15.14 5.20
N ILE A 179 -0.41 -16.00 4.73
CA ILE A 179 -0.62 -16.87 3.57
C ILE A 179 -1.77 -17.88 3.75
N GLU A 180 -2.21 -18.11 4.99
CA GLU A 180 -3.35 -18.98 5.31
C GLU A 180 -4.71 -18.31 5.06
N LYS A 181 -4.75 -16.97 5.02
CA LYS A 181 -5.97 -16.18 4.83
C LYS A 181 -6.06 -15.52 3.46
N ALA A 182 -4.92 -15.12 2.91
CA ALA A 182 -4.87 -14.38 1.65
C ALA A 182 -5.16 -15.29 0.45
N SER A 183 -5.97 -14.80 -0.50
CA SER A 183 -6.31 -15.51 -1.74
C SER A 183 -5.09 -15.75 -2.63
N ALA A 184 -4.93 -16.98 -3.11
CA ALA A 184 -3.90 -17.34 -4.09
C ALA A 184 -4.12 -16.61 -5.42
N GLY A 185 -5.37 -16.41 -5.84
CA GLY A 185 -5.69 -15.74 -7.10
C GLY A 185 -5.14 -14.31 -7.14
N ILE A 186 -5.30 -13.52 -6.04
CA ILE A 186 -4.76 -12.16 -5.97
C ILE A 186 -3.22 -12.17 -5.97
N PHE A 187 -2.60 -13.12 -5.25
CA PHE A 187 -1.15 -13.25 -5.20
C PHE A 187 -0.56 -13.66 -6.56
N ILE A 188 -1.19 -14.61 -7.25
CA ILE A 188 -0.82 -14.97 -8.63
C ILE A 188 -0.91 -13.76 -9.57
N ASN A 189 -1.94 -12.91 -9.42
CA ASN A 189 -2.05 -11.68 -10.20
C ASN A 189 -0.86 -10.74 -9.96
N ILE A 190 -0.47 -10.53 -8.69
CA ILE A 190 0.72 -9.73 -8.33
C ILE A 190 1.98 -10.31 -8.97
N LEU A 191 2.19 -11.62 -8.86
CA LEU A 191 3.34 -12.29 -9.47
C LEU A 191 3.36 -12.08 -10.99
N LYS A 192 2.21 -12.20 -11.66
CA LYS A 192 2.11 -11.93 -13.10
C LYS A 192 2.47 -10.48 -13.45
N GLN A 193 2.04 -9.50 -12.64
CA GLN A 193 2.40 -8.11 -12.86
C GLN A 193 3.91 -7.87 -12.72
N ILE A 194 4.54 -8.52 -11.74
CA ILE A 194 5.99 -8.42 -11.53
C ILE A 194 6.75 -9.11 -12.67
N PHE A 195 6.30 -10.28 -13.14
CA PHE A 195 7.06 -11.12 -14.08
C PHE A 195 6.76 -10.89 -15.55
N PHE A 196 5.67 -10.20 -15.93
CA PHE A 196 5.29 -10.09 -17.37
C PHE A 196 5.10 -8.66 -17.88
N ASN A 197 5.33 -7.65 -17.05
CA ASN A 197 5.19 -6.24 -17.44
C ASN A 197 6.53 -5.51 -17.72
N GLY A 198 7.56 -6.26 -18.08
CA GLY A 198 8.86 -5.71 -18.47
C GLY A 198 9.85 -5.56 -17.31
N SER A 199 11.09 -5.27 -17.65
CA SER A 199 12.22 -5.30 -16.70
C SER A 199 12.10 -4.30 -15.54
N LYS A 200 11.38 -3.21 -15.72
CA LYS A 200 11.15 -2.21 -14.68
C LYS A 200 10.07 -2.63 -13.69
N ALA A 201 9.14 -3.53 -14.08
CA ALA A 201 8.00 -3.90 -13.24
C ALA A 201 8.41 -4.52 -11.90
N ALA A 202 9.48 -5.30 -11.87
CA ALA A 202 10.03 -5.90 -10.65
C ALA A 202 10.91 -4.95 -9.83
N SER A 203 11.26 -3.76 -10.33
CA SER A 203 12.14 -2.83 -9.61
C SER A 203 11.43 -2.20 -8.41
N ILE A 204 12.21 -1.92 -7.38
CA ILE A 204 11.74 -1.23 -6.19
C ILE A 204 11.86 0.28 -6.39
N VAL A 205 10.83 1.00 -5.92
CA VAL A 205 10.78 2.46 -5.96
C VAL A 205 10.56 2.97 -4.53
N LEU A 206 11.47 3.78 -4.04
CA LEU A 206 11.47 4.29 -2.66
C LEU A 206 11.37 5.82 -2.65
N PRO A 207 10.63 6.41 -1.71
CA PRO A 207 10.66 7.85 -1.50
C PRO A 207 12.05 8.28 -1.02
N LYS A 208 12.54 9.42 -1.53
CA LYS A 208 13.81 10.03 -1.11
C LYS A 208 13.70 10.83 0.19
N TYR A 209 12.49 11.31 0.46
CA TYR A 209 12.12 12.13 1.62
C TYR A 209 11.03 11.42 2.41
N GLY A 210 10.47 12.06 3.41
CA GLY A 210 9.22 11.60 4.01
C GLY A 210 8.09 11.51 2.98
N LEU A 211 7.13 10.62 3.22
CA LEU A 211 6.02 10.38 2.27
C LEU A 211 5.27 11.67 1.92
N SER A 212 4.90 12.48 2.93
CA SER A 212 4.17 13.73 2.70
C SER A 212 4.97 14.69 1.81
N GLU A 213 6.28 14.79 2.01
CA GLU A 213 7.16 15.63 1.20
C GLU A 213 7.38 15.06 -0.20
N SER A 214 7.25 13.74 -0.35
CA SER A 214 7.51 13.06 -1.63
C SER A 214 6.37 13.23 -2.64
N TYR A 215 5.10 13.41 -2.19
CA TYR A 215 3.99 13.52 -3.14
C TYR A 215 2.85 14.46 -2.72
N SER A 216 2.55 14.60 -1.42
CA SER A 216 1.33 15.31 -0.97
C SER A 216 1.37 16.77 -1.36
N LYS A 217 2.51 17.43 -1.15
CA LYS A 217 2.68 18.85 -1.52
C LYS A 217 2.59 19.05 -3.03
N ASN A 218 3.21 18.19 -3.82
CA ASN A 218 3.12 18.25 -5.27
C ASN A 218 1.66 18.09 -5.76
N ALA A 219 0.89 17.20 -5.12
CA ALA A 219 -0.51 17.00 -5.46
C ALA A 219 -1.36 18.22 -5.09
N GLU A 220 -1.14 18.80 -3.90
CA GLU A 220 -1.80 20.02 -3.45
C GLU A 220 -1.55 21.18 -4.40
N ASP A 221 -0.29 21.42 -4.74
CA ASP A 221 0.12 22.51 -5.66
C ASP A 221 -0.51 22.29 -7.05
N PHE A 222 -0.41 21.07 -7.60
CA PHE A 222 -1.00 20.75 -8.90
C PHE A 222 -2.52 20.98 -8.93
N ILE A 223 -3.25 20.54 -7.89
CA ILE A 223 -4.70 20.71 -7.82
C ILE A 223 -5.06 22.18 -7.74
N SER A 224 -4.38 22.97 -6.89
CA SER A 224 -4.66 24.39 -6.70
C SER A 224 -4.30 25.23 -7.91
N GLU A 225 -3.17 24.99 -8.54
CA GLU A 225 -2.73 25.68 -9.76
C GLU A 225 -3.66 25.42 -10.96
N ASN A 226 -4.38 24.30 -10.98
CA ASN A 226 -5.34 23.95 -12.01
C ASN A 226 -6.81 24.24 -11.62
N GLY A 227 -7.04 25.12 -10.62
CA GLY A 227 -8.37 25.63 -10.26
C GLY A 227 -9.19 24.71 -9.35
N GLY A 228 -8.56 23.74 -8.70
CA GLY A 228 -9.18 22.95 -7.62
C GLY A 228 -8.97 23.62 -6.27
N GLU A 229 -9.72 23.16 -5.28
CA GLU A 229 -9.69 23.65 -3.89
C GLU A 229 -9.44 22.49 -2.95
N ILE A 230 -8.71 22.72 -1.86
CA ILE A 230 -8.46 21.71 -0.82
C ILE A 230 -8.77 22.33 0.53
N GLU A 231 -9.74 21.73 1.23
CA GLU A 231 -10.17 22.13 2.55
C GLU A 231 -9.68 21.11 3.58
N LEU A 232 -8.71 21.51 4.40
CA LEU A 232 -8.16 20.69 5.48
C LEU A 232 -8.94 20.93 6.79
N ALA A 233 -8.90 19.95 7.70
CA ALA A 233 -9.67 19.97 8.94
C ALA A 233 -11.19 20.15 8.70
N GLU A 234 -11.66 19.70 7.52
CA GLU A 234 -13.05 19.79 7.09
C GLU A 234 -13.70 18.41 7.10
N THR A 235 -14.27 18.04 8.25
CA THR A 235 -14.88 16.75 8.46
C THR A 235 -16.29 16.72 7.90
N VAL A 236 -16.56 15.81 6.95
CA VAL A 236 -17.93 15.52 6.49
C VAL A 236 -18.66 14.71 7.55
N ASN A 237 -19.76 15.24 8.06
CA ASN A 237 -20.56 14.62 9.12
C ASN A 237 -21.78 13.89 8.57
N GLN A 238 -22.37 14.38 7.47
CA GLN A 238 -23.58 13.82 6.89
C GLN A 238 -23.67 14.08 5.39
N ILE A 239 -24.21 13.10 4.67
CA ILE A 239 -24.57 13.18 3.25
C ILE A 239 -26.08 12.98 3.16
N SER A 240 -26.82 13.97 2.62
CA SER A 240 -28.24 13.89 2.39
C SER A 240 -28.55 13.46 0.95
N ILE A 241 -29.48 12.53 0.82
CA ILE A 241 -29.87 11.98 -0.50
C ILE A 241 -31.39 12.05 -0.67
N GLU A 242 -31.78 12.60 -1.79
CA GLU A 242 -33.17 12.68 -2.23
C GLU A 242 -33.28 12.25 -3.69
N ASN A 243 -34.31 11.48 -4.02
CA ASN A 243 -34.57 11.01 -5.40
C ASN A 243 -33.35 10.34 -6.07
N ASN A 244 -32.58 9.60 -5.27
CA ASN A 244 -31.38 8.89 -5.73
C ASN A 244 -30.25 9.82 -6.18
N LEU A 245 -30.15 11.03 -5.61
CA LEU A 245 -29.15 12.05 -5.82
C LEU A 245 -28.68 12.60 -4.47
N ILE A 246 -27.38 12.78 -4.32
CA ILE A 246 -26.83 13.58 -3.23
C ILE A 246 -27.16 15.04 -3.53
N ASN A 247 -27.88 15.71 -2.62
CA ASN A 247 -28.26 17.10 -2.74
C ASN A 247 -27.60 18.01 -1.71
N LYS A 248 -27.03 17.44 -0.62
CA LYS A 248 -26.35 18.19 0.42
C LYS A 248 -25.24 17.38 1.08
N ILE A 249 -24.13 18.03 1.39
CA ILE A 249 -23.03 17.52 2.21
C ILE A 249 -22.86 18.48 3.37
N GLU A 250 -22.95 17.97 4.59
CA GLU A 250 -22.77 18.74 5.82
C GLU A 250 -21.43 18.41 6.45
N THR A 251 -20.68 19.45 6.77
CA THR A 251 -19.40 19.37 7.47
C THR A 251 -19.50 19.96 8.86
N ALA A 252 -18.40 19.99 9.60
CA ALA A 252 -18.36 20.65 10.91
C ALA A 252 -18.52 22.16 10.80
N ASN A 253 -18.11 22.78 9.68
CA ASN A 253 -17.99 24.22 9.52
C ASN A 253 -19.02 24.81 8.56
N THR A 254 -19.46 24.05 7.55
CA THR A 254 -20.35 24.56 6.49
C THR A 254 -21.20 23.45 5.85
N SER A 255 -21.94 23.80 4.81
CA SER A 255 -22.67 22.84 3.99
C SER A 255 -22.52 23.16 2.50
N TYR A 256 -22.41 22.11 1.69
CA TYR A 256 -22.29 22.18 0.24
C TYR A 256 -23.58 21.68 -0.40
N THR A 257 -24.18 22.50 -1.27
CA THR A 257 -25.41 22.19 -2.02
C THR A 257 -25.27 22.45 -3.52
N ASP A 258 -24.21 23.16 -3.93
CA ASP A 258 -23.91 23.51 -5.31
C ASP A 258 -22.76 22.63 -5.81
N PHE A 259 -23.09 21.46 -6.36
CA PHE A 259 -22.16 20.52 -6.99
C PHE A 259 -22.91 19.58 -7.96
N ASP A 260 -22.20 19.04 -8.93
CA ASP A 260 -22.74 18.08 -9.89
C ASP A 260 -22.49 16.63 -9.45
N PHE A 261 -21.32 16.33 -8.89
CA PHE A 261 -20.91 14.99 -8.49
C PHE A 261 -20.23 14.98 -7.13
N VAL A 262 -20.23 13.80 -6.51
CA VAL A 262 -19.51 13.50 -5.28
C VAL A 262 -18.66 12.26 -5.50
N VAL A 263 -17.39 12.32 -5.08
CA VAL A 263 -16.52 11.15 -5.00
C VAL A 263 -16.22 10.86 -3.54
N SER A 264 -16.62 9.68 -3.08
CA SER A 264 -16.22 9.21 -1.76
C SER A 264 -14.89 8.45 -1.86
N ALA A 265 -13.81 9.06 -1.36
CA ALA A 265 -12.47 8.48 -1.31
C ALA A 265 -12.04 8.11 0.12
N ILE A 266 -13.00 7.97 1.03
CA ILE A 266 -12.83 7.51 2.42
C ILE A 266 -13.08 6.00 2.53
N PRO A 267 -12.61 5.34 3.60
CA PRO A 267 -12.87 3.92 3.83
C PRO A 267 -14.37 3.60 3.96
N ALA A 268 -14.77 2.39 3.56
CA ALA A 268 -16.16 1.92 3.61
C ALA A 268 -16.82 2.15 4.97
N TYR A 269 -16.15 1.79 6.06
CA TYR A 269 -16.66 1.98 7.44
C TYR A 269 -16.86 3.45 7.84
N ALA A 270 -16.17 4.38 7.18
CA ALA A 270 -16.36 5.82 7.42
C ALA A 270 -17.52 6.34 6.58
N LEU A 271 -17.63 5.90 5.32
CA LEU A 271 -18.71 6.28 4.44
C LEU A 271 -20.07 5.80 4.98
N SER A 272 -20.16 4.56 5.46
CA SER A 272 -21.40 4.01 6.04
C SER A 272 -21.93 4.79 7.24
N LYS A 273 -21.09 5.53 7.96
CA LYS A 273 -21.50 6.34 9.12
C LYS A 273 -22.09 7.69 8.75
N ILE A 274 -21.76 8.23 7.58
CA ILE A 274 -22.15 9.59 7.16
C ILE A 274 -23.27 9.59 6.11
N ILE A 275 -23.59 8.42 5.56
CA ILE A 275 -24.74 8.23 4.68
C ILE A 275 -25.96 7.84 5.52
N ASN A 276 -27.12 8.47 5.28
CA ASN A 276 -28.39 8.13 5.91
C ASN A 276 -28.84 6.71 5.54
N ASP A 277 -29.51 6.02 6.46
CA ASP A 277 -30.00 4.61 6.40
C ASP A 277 -30.87 4.22 5.19
N LYS A 278 -31.15 5.13 4.27
CA LYS A 278 -32.01 4.91 3.10
C LYS A 278 -31.30 4.36 1.87
N ILE A 279 -30.01 4.01 1.97
CA ILE A 279 -29.24 3.62 0.80
C ILE A 279 -28.60 2.28 1.02
N GLU A 280 -28.99 1.33 0.20
CA GLU A 280 -28.32 0.05 0.05
C GLU A 280 -27.07 0.22 -0.82
N ILE A 281 -25.94 0.67 -0.23
CA ILE A 281 -24.63 0.31 -0.73
C ILE A 281 -24.23 -0.92 0.07
N ASP A 282 -24.18 -2.05 -0.60
CA ASP A 282 -23.71 -3.29 0.01
C ASP A 282 -22.20 -3.18 0.22
N PHE A 283 -21.81 -2.95 1.47
CA PHE A 283 -20.40 -2.90 1.86
C PHE A 283 -19.98 -4.27 2.38
N PRO A 284 -18.96 -4.91 1.81
CA PRO A 284 -18.41 -6.13 2.40
C PRO A 284 -17.96 -5.87 3.85
N ASP A 285 -18.09 -6.87 4.70
CA ASP A 285 -17.53 -6.82 6.05
C ASP A 285 -16.01 -6.99 5.96
N PHE A 286 -15.31 -5.86 5.92
CA PHE A 286 -13.86 -5.84 5.80
C PHE A 286 -13.19 -6.18 7.12
N ASN A 287 -12.58 -7.36 7.21
CA ASN A 287 -11.56 -7.61 8.21
C ASN A 287 -10.28 -6.85 7.84
N TYR A 288 -9.65 -6.22 8.82
CA TYR A 288 -8.43 -5.46 8.62
C TYR A 288 -7.23 -6.16 9.24
N SER A 289 -6.07 -6.00 8.62
CA SER A 289 -4.78 -6.44 9.12
C SER A 289 -3.93 -5.23 9.54
N SER A 290 -3.23 -5.40 10.65
CA SER A 290 -2.42 -4.34 11.26
C SER A 290 -0.97 -4.38 10.78
N ILE A 291 -0.32 -3.22 10.84
CA ILE A 291 1.13 -3.07 10.64
C ILE A 291 1.72 -2.37 11.86
N LEU A 292 2.83 -2.89 12.37
CA LEU A 292 3.67 -2.20 13.34
C LEU A 292 4.90 -1.62 12.64
N ASN A 293 5.16 -0.34 12.90
CA ASN A 293 6.38 0.34 12.52
C ASN A 293 7.14 0.75 13.77
N ILE A 294 8.38 0.30 13.90
CA ILE A 294 9.23 0.58 15.05
C ILE A 294 10.42 1.39 14.58
N HIS A 295 10.49 2.65 14.96
CA HIS A 295 11.62 3.52 14.69
C HIS A 295 12.61 3.42 15.86
N LEU A 296 13.89 3.15 15.57
CA LEU A 296 14.95 3.00 16.57
C LEU A 296 16.11 3.90 16.22
N TRP A 297 16.55 4.72 17.17
CA TRP A 297 17.79 5.50 17.08
C TRP A 297 18.91 4.75 17.79
N LEU A 298 20.07 4.72 17.17
CA LEU A 298 21.26 4.04 17.67
C LEU A 298 22.35 5.07 17.98
N GLU A 299 23.19 4.78 18.99
CA GLU A 299 24.39 5.59 19.26
C GLU A 299 25.28 5.67 18.01
N GLU A 300 25.45 4.54 17.32
CA GLU A 300 26.16 4.44 16.06
C GLU A 300 25.35 3.58 15.09
N ASN A 301 25.07 4.09 13.90
CA ASN A 301 24.36 3.35 12.86
C ASN A 301 25.34 2.40 12.15
N ILE A 302 25.25 1.11 12.49
CA ILE A 302 26.08 0.04 11.93
C ILE A 302 25.56 -0.50 10.59
N PHE A 303 24.36 -0.10 10.15
CA PHE A 303 23.71 -0.61 8.96
C PHE A 303 24.23 0.09 7.69
N ARG A 304 24.65 -0.69 6.69
CA ARG A 304 25.26 -0.20 5.44
C ARG A 304 24.39 -0.43 4.21
N GLY A 305 23.18 -0.83 4.31
CA GLY A 305 22.27 -1.05 3.19
C GLY A 305 21.01 -0.19 3.33
N GLY A 306 20.25 -0.04 2.26
CA GLY A 306 19.00 0.69 2.31
C GLY A 306 17.91 -0.07 3.09
N PHE A 307 17.81 -1.41 2.90
CA PHE A 307 16.86 -2.25 3.64
C PHE A 307 17.21 -3.74 3.56
N TYR A 308 16.67 -4.50 4.52
CA TYR A 308 16.89 -5.92 4.68
C TYR A 308 15.59 -6.64 5.00
N GLY A 309 15.30 -7.76 4.32
CA GLY A 309 14.27 -8.71 4.71
C GLY A 309 14.82 -9.74 5.69
N LEU A 310 14.14 -10.04 6.79
CA LEU A 310 14.58 -11.04 7.76
C LEU A 310 13.87 -12.37 7.52
N ILE A 311 14.65 -13.43 7.29
CA ILE A 311 14.12 -14.77 7.03
C ILE A 311 13.80 -15.46 8.36
N ASN A 312 12.56 -15.93 8.53
CA ASN A 312 12.08 -16.59 9.74
C ASN A 312 12.14 -15.69 10.99
N SER A 313 11.83 -14.41 10.85
CA SER A 313 11.71 -13.45 11.94
C SER A 313 10.28 -12.89 12.00
N PRO A 314 9.76 -12.55 13.18
CA PRO A 314 8.56 -11.74 13.29
C PRO A 314 8.75 -10.33 12.73
N VAL A 315 9.97 -9.81 12.74
CA VAL A 315 10.33 -8.55 12.07
C VAL A 315 10.58 -8.85 10.59
N HIS A 316 9.70 -8.43 9.71
CA HIS A 316 9.80 -8.75 8.29
C HIS A 316 10.87 -7.92 7.56
N TRP A 317 10.97 -6.62 7.89
CA TRP A 317 11.85 -5.70 7.20
C TRP A 317 12.54 -4.74 8.16
N VAL A 318 13.79 -4.41 7.86
CA VAL A 318 14.58 -3.35 8.51
C VAL A 318 15.03 -2.37 7.44
N PHE A 319 14.62 -1.12 7.57
CA PHE A 319 15.03 -0.01 6.69
C PHE A 319 16.02 0.89 7.41
N ASN A 320 17.15 1.15 6.77
CA ASN A 320 18.08 2.17 7.22
C ASN A 320 17.65 3.54 6.64
N LYS A 321 17.30 4.46 7.52
CA LYS A 321 16.90 5.83 7.22
C LYS A 321 18.01 6.85 7.53
N ASP A 322 19.27 6.42 7.54
CA ASP A 322 20.46 7.18 7.92
C ASP A 322 20.43 7.67 9.37
N THR A 323 19.40 8.42 9.78
CA THR A 323 19.25 8.95 11.15
C THR A 323 18.70 7.93 12.13
N HIS A 324 17.98 6.92 11.66
CA HIS A 324 17.34 5.89 12.49
C HIS A 324 17.04 4.64 11.66
N LEU A 325 16.67 3.56 12.31
CA LEU A 325 16.11 2.37 11.67
C LEU A 325 14.59 2.43 11.70
N ASN A 326 13.94 1.96 10.66
CA ASN A 326 12.52 1.64 10.69
C ASN A 326 12.32 0.14 10.48
N LEU A 327 11.79 -0.54 11.49
CA LEU A 327 11.44 -1.94 11.45
C LEU A 327 9.96 -2.09 11.14
N VAL A 328 9.63 -3.04 10.26
CA VAL A 328 8.25 -3.27 9.83
C VAL A 328 7.83 -4.69 10.16
N ILE A 329 6.71 -4.80 10.85
CA ILE A 329 6.02 -6.06 11.13
C ILE A 329 4.65 -5.98 10.47
N SER A 330 4.44 -6.76 9.43
CA SER A 330 3.15 -6.93 8.76
C SER A 330 2.36 -8.08 9.40
N ASP A 331 1.04 -8.19 9.13
CA ASP A 331 0.17 -9.21 9.74
C ASP A 331 0.29 -9.22 11.28
N ALA A 332 0.29 -8.02 11.85
CA ALA A 332 0.70 -7.77 13.24
C ALA A 332 -0.46 -7.76 14.24
N ASP A 333 -1.64 -8.30 13.91
CA ASP A 333 -2.84 -8.25 14.75
C ASP A 333 -2.60 -8.82 16.15
N HIS A 334 -1.81 -9.88 16.23
CA HIS A 334 -1.43 -10.54 17.51
C HIS A 334 -0.47 -9.70 18.39
N LEU A 335 0.09 -8.61 17.85
CA LEU A 335 1.04 -7.73 18.55
C LEU A 335 0.44 -6.37 18.94
N VAL A 336 -0.72 -6.01 18.39
CA VAL A 336 -1.33 -4.68 18.61
C VAL A 336 -1.64 -4.41 20.09
N SER A 337 -2.04 -5.45 20.84
CA SER A 337 -2.36 -5.36 22.26
C SER A 337 -1.14 -5.35 23.17
N LYS A 338 0.05 -5.71 22.70
CA LYS A 338 1.29 -5.67 23.47
C LYS A 338 1.66 -4.24 23.83
N SER A 339 2.29 -4.05 24.98
CA SER A 339 2.88 -2.76 25.35
C SER A 339 4.04 -2.38 24.43
N ASP A 340 4.45 -1.13 24.47
CA ASP A 340 5.61 -0.67 23.69
C ASP A 340 6.91 -1.30 24.22
N ASP A 341 7.01 -1.53 25.54
CA ASP A 341 8.16 -2.22 26.15
C ASP A 341 8.25 -3.68 25.69
N GLU A 342 7.15 -4.45 25.69
CA GLU A 342 7.13 -5.84 25.20
C GLU A 342 7.49 -5.90 23.71
N THR A 343 7.04 -4.92 22.92
CA THR A 343 7.36 -4.83 21.49
C THR A 343 8.83 -4.49 21.31
N LEU A 344 9.38 -3.55 22.06
CA LEU A 344 10.78 -3.16 22.02
C LEU A 344 11.70 -4.32 22.43
N GLU A 345 11.36 -5.07 23.49
CA GLU A 345 12.11 -6.24 23.91
C GLU A 345 12.18 -7.27 22.79
N MET A 346 11.03 -7.61 22.20
CA MET A 346 10.95 -8.58 21.08
C MET A 346 11.83 -8.15 19.91
N VAL A 347 11.72 -6.91 19.43
CA VAL A 347 12.52 -6.46 18.28
C VAL A 347 14.00 -6.36 18.60
N THR A 348 14.35 -6.05 19.84
CA THR A 348 15.74 -5.99 20.29
C THR A 348 16.39 -7.37 20.28
N ILE A 349 15.65 -8.41 20.71
CA ILE A 349 16.09 -9.81 20.63
C ILE A 349 16.36 -10.19 19.16
N GLU A 350 15.45 -9.85 18.26
CA GLU A 350 15.61 -10.14 16.83
C GLU A 350 16.83 -9.38 16.24
N LEU A 351 16.99 -8.09 16.52
CA LEU A 351 18.15 -7.35 16.03
C LEU A 351 19.49 -7.89 16.57
N LYS A 352 19.52 -8.36 17.82
CA LYS A 352 20.69 -9.04 18.36
C LYS A 352 20.95 -10.35 17.60
N LYS A 353 19.92 -11.14 17.35
CA LYS A 353 20.02 -12.45 16.67
C LYS A 353 20.50 -12.31 15.21
N PHE A 354 19.98 -11.33 14.48
CA PHE A 354 20.23 -11.16 13.06
C PHE A 354 21.45 -10.27 12.76
N PHE A 355 21.69 -9.23 13.54
CA PHE A 355 22.72 -8.21 13.28
C PHE A 355 23.77 -8.10 14.37
N ASN A 356 23.68 -8.94 15.40
CA ASN A 356 24.55 -8.86 16.58
C ASN A 356 24.52 -7.46 17.25
N LEU A 357 23.37 -6.77 17.14
CA LEU A 357 23.20 -5.44 17.71
C LEU A 357 23.28 -5.51 19.24
N ASN A 358 24.06 -4.60 19.84
CA ASN A 358 24.04 -4.41 21.28
C ASN A 358 22.75 -3.69 21.69
N PRO A 359 21.89 -4.28 22.53
CA PRO A 359 20.65 -3.62 22.99
C PRO A 359 20.87 -2.25 23.62
N ARG A 360 22.01 -2.05 24.29
CA ARG A 360 22.34 -0.79 24.97
C ARG A 360 22.68 0.35 24.00
N SER A 361 22.90 0.06 22.72
CA SER A 361 23.12 1.09 21.70
C SER A 361 21.84 1.77 21.24
N ILE A 362 20.67 1.31 21.65
CA ILE A 362 19.38 1.94 21.33
C ILE A 362 19.20 3.14 22.28
N THR A 363 19.20 4.33 21.73
CA THR A 363 19.09 5.60 22.48
C THR A 363 17.68 6.13 22.59
N HIS A 364 16.85 5.84 21.58
CA HIS A 364 15.45 6.24 21.54
C HIS A 364 14.63 5.30 20.65
N HIS A 365 13.32 5.23 20.89
CA HIS A 365 12.40 4.46 20.05
C HIS A 365 11.03 5.14 19.92
N LYS A 366 10.34 4.82 18.82
CA LYS A 366 8.95 5.21 18.57
C LYS A 366 8.21 4.06 17.91
N ILE A 367 7.09 3.64 18.50
CA ILE A 367 6.27 2.56 17.96
C ILE A 367 4.96 3.11 17.44
N ILE A 368 4.62 2.77 16.20
CA ILE A 368 3.38 3.15 15.53
C ILE A 368 2.61 1.87 15.20
N LYS A 369 1.39 1.77 15.70
CA LYS A 369 0.49 0.63 15.50
C LYS A 369 -0.66 1.04 14.59
N GLU A 370 -0.53 0.78 13.29
CA GLU A 370 -1.62 1.02 12.34
C GLU A 370 -2.58 -0.17 12.36
N LYS A 371 -3.69 -0.02 13.09
CA LYS A 371 -4.65 -1.12 13.33
C LYS A 371 -5.47 -1.51 12.10
N ARG A 372 -5.68 -0.58 11.15
CA ARG A 372 -6.45 -0.79 9.94
C ARG A 372 -5.62 -0.44 8.71
N ALA A 373 -4.43 -1.05 8.63
CA ALA A 373 -3.48 -0.74 7.57
C ALA A 373 -4.00 -1.17 6.20
N THR A 374 -4.48 -2.41 6.08
CA THR A 374 -5.04 -2.99 4.85
C THR A 374 -6.26 -3.85 5.19
N PHE A 375 -7.18 -4.02 4.26
CA PHE A 375 -8.17 -5.10 4.41
C PHE A 375 -7.51 -6.46 4.09
N VAL A 376 -8.02 -7.52 4.70
CA VAL A 376 -7.59 -8.90 4.44
C VAL A 376 -8.14 -9.34 3.08
N PRO A 377 -7.28 -9.63 2.06
CA PRO A 377 -7.72 -10.00 0.73
C PRO A 377 -8.08 -11.50 0.65
N SER A 378 -9.09 -11.92 1.42
CA SER A 378 -9.68 -13.26 1.32
C SER A 378 -10.55 -13.37 0.07
N ALA A 379 -10.87 -14.61 -0.33
CA ALA A 379 -11.71 -14.88 -1.50
C ALA A 379 -13.07 -14.14 -1.42
N ASP A 380 -13.77 -14.27 -0.31
CA ASP A 380 -15.09 -13.68 -0.08
C ASP A 380 -15.05 -12.16 -0.29
N VAL A 381 -14.13 -11.48 0.39
CA VAL A 381 -13.99 -10.02 0.32
C VAL A 381 -13.67 -9.56 -1.10
N LEU A 382 -12.80 -10.29 -1.82
CA LEU A 382 -12.41 -9.88 -3.18
C LEU A 382 -13.56 -10.00 -4.19
N ASN A 383 -14.46 -10.95 -4.02
CA ASN A 383 -15.62 -11.13 -4.88
C ASN A 383 -16.73 -10.09 -4.62
N ASP A 384 -16.85 -9.63 -3.38
CA ASP A 384 -17.93 -8.75 -2.94
C ASP A 384 -17.57 -7.26 -2.95
N ARG A 385 -16.36 -6.91 -3.40
CA ARG A 385 -15.93 -5.50 -3.49
C ARG A 385 -16.82 -4.71 -4.45
N PRO A 386 -17.39 -3.55 -4.02
CA PRO A 386 -18.21 -2.74 -4.88
C PRO A 386 -17.40 -2.14 -6.03
N THR A 387 -18.06 -1.92 -7.16
CA THR A 387 -17.52 -1.12 -8.25
C THR A 387 -17.49 0.36 -7.87
N GLN A 388 -16.80 1.20 -8.65
CA GLN A 388 -16.77 2.64 -8.43
C GLN A 388 -18.13 3.30 -8.66
N LYS A 389 -18.95 2.76 -9.58
CA LYS A 389 -20.31 3.25 -9.82
C LYS A 389 -21.27 2.72 -8.75
N THR A 390 -22.13 3.59 -8.25
CA THR A 390 -23.19 3.24 -7.31
C THR A 390 -24.57 3.37 -7.98
N ASN A 391 -25.60 2.95 -7.26
CA ASN A 391 -27.00 3.20 -7.63
C ASN A 391 -27.42 4.67 -7.40
N ILE A 392 -26.61 5.48 -6.71
CA ILE A 392 -26.82 6.93 -6.53
C ILE A 392 -26.20 7.64 -7.73
N LYS A 393 -27.01 8.38 -8.47
CA LYS A 393 -26.68 8.89 -9.79
C LYS A 393 -25.43 9.77 -9.85
N ASN A 394 -25.14 10.51 -8.78
CA ASN A 394 -24.02 11.44 -8.70
C ASN A 394 -22.96 11.04 -7.65
N LEU A 395 -22.98 9.80 -7.15
CA LEU A 395 -21.96 9.27 -6.23
C LEU A 395 -21.07 8.26 -6.94
N VAL A 396 -19.76 8.52 -6.87
CA VAL A 396 -18.72 7.60 -7.32
C VAL A 396 -17.83 7.23 -6.14
N LEU A 397 -17.42 5.97 -6.06
CA LEU A 397 -16.54 5.46 -5.00
C LEU A 397 -15.10 5.41 -5.49
N ALA A 398 -14.18 5.75 -4.60
CA ALA A 398 -12.74 5.57 -4.78
C ALA A 398 -12.11 5.03 -3.47
N GLY A 399 -10.98 4.37 -3.59
CA GLY A 399 -10.26 3.77 -2.46
C GLY A 399 -9.70 2.41 -2.85
N ASP A 400 -8.78 1.91 -2.06
CA ASP A 400 -8.22 0.57 -2.24
C ASP A 400 -9.22 -0.56 -2.01
N TRP A 401 -10.34 -0.27 -1.36
CA TRP A 401 -11.40 -1.19 -1.02
C TRP A 401 -12.46 -1.40 -2.12
N VAL A 402 -12.50 -0.54 -3.16
CA VAL A 402 -13.36 -0.77 -4.33
C VAL A 402 -12.68 -1.72 -5.32
N GLU A 403 -13.47 -2.31 -6.24
CA GLU A 403 -12.95 -3.31 -7.17
C GLU A 403 -11.95 -2.72 -8.17
N THR A 404 -10.70 -3.17 -8.08
CA THR A 404 -9.59 -2.77 -8.94
C THR A 404 -8.79 -3.97 -9.48
N LYS A 405 -9.13 -5.19 -9.06
CA LYS A 405 -8.36 -6.44 -9.26
C LYS A 405 -6.97 -6.41 -8.57
N LEU A 406 -6.79 -5.50 -7.62
CA LEU A 406 -5.56 -5.35 -6.84
C LEU A 406 -5.88 -5.47 -5.35
N PRO A 407 -4.90 -5.87 -4.51
CA PRO A 407 -5.07 -5.85 -3.05
C PRO A 407 -5.10 -4.42 -2.52
N SER A 408 -5.25 -4.27 -1.19
CA SER A 408 -5.17 -2.99 -0.49
C SER A 408 -3.76 -2.41 -0.60
N THR A 409 -3.53 -1.57 -1.60
CA THR A 409 -2.23 -0.96 -1.91
C THR A 409 -2.41 0.48 -2.40
N ILE A 410 -1.32 1.25 -2.40
CA ILE A 410 -1.29 2.59 -3.03
C ILE A 410 -1.71 2.50 -4.50
N GLU A 411 -1.25 1.48 -5.23
CA GLU A 411 -1.62 1.28 -6.64
C GLU A 411 -3.12 1.09 -6.83
N SER A 412 -3.76 0.31 -5.94
CA SER A 412 -5.21 0.13 -5.95
C SER A 412 -5.95 1.44 -5.68
N ALA A 413 -5.50 2.21 -4.68
CA ALA A 413 -6.09 3.50 -4.32
C ALA A 413 -5.98 4.51 -5.49
N VAL A 414 -4.80 4.65 -6.07
CA VAL A 414 -4.56 5.54 -7.22
C VAL A 414 -5.36 5.11 -8.45
N LYS A 415 -5.36 3.81 -8.77
CA LYS A 415 -6.14 3.26 -9.87
C LYS A 415 -7.63 3.55 -9.72
N SER A 416 -8.17 3.36 -8.51
CA SER A 416 -9.57 3.64 -8.22
C SER A 416 -9.91 5.12 -8.38
N GLY A 417 -9.04 6.01 -7.91
CA GLY A 417 -9.23 7.46 -8.04
C GLY A 417 -9.21 7.93 -9.51
N ARG A 418 -8.31 7.37 -10.33
CA ARG A 418 -8.30 7.65 -11.77
C ARG A 418 -9.57 7.16 -12.45
N ILE A 419 -10.01 5.93 -12.14
CA ILE A 419 -11.26 5.38 -12.70
C ILE A 419 -12.47 6.24 -12.28
N ALA A 420 -12.51 6.72 -11.03
CA ALA A 420 -13.58 7.60 -10.57
C ALA A 420 -13.63 8.91 -11.38
N ALA A 421 -12.49 9.53 -11.65
CA ALA A 421 -12.41 10.72 -12.50
C ALA A 421 -12.83 10.43 -13.96
N ASP A 422 -12.42 9.28 -14.51
CA ASP A 422 -12.81 8.85 -15.85
C ASP A 422 -14.34 8.61 -15.96
N ILE A 423 -14.96 8.00 -14.94
CA ILE A 423 -16.43 7.77 -14.90
C ILE A 423 -17.17 9.11 -14.97
N ILE A 424 -16.75 10.11 -14.19
CA ILE A 424 -17.36 11.43 -14.19
C ILE A 424 -17.16 12.11 -15.54
N SER A 425 -15.98 12.02 -16.12
CA SER A 425 -15.67 12.63 -17.43
C SER A 425 -16.46 11.99 -18.58
N ASN A 426 -16.71 10.68 -18.52
CA ASN A 426 -17.44 9.94 -19.56
C ASN A 426 -18.97 9.99 -19.43
N GLN A 427 -19.52 10.39 -18.29
CA GLN A 427 -20.98 10.57 -18.12
C GLN A 427 -21.52 11.79 -18.87
N LEU A 428 -20.67 12.56 -19.51
CA LEU A 428 -20.99 13.78 -20.23
C LEU A 428 -20.84 13.65 -21.76
N LEU A 429 -20.39 12.48 -22.24
CA LEU A 429 -20.37 12.11 -23.65
C LEU A 429 -21.58 11.22 -23.97
#